data_6388f90df74b3669ae49fb12f3e475dd
#
_entry.id   6388f90df74b3669ae49fb12f3e475dd
#
_cell.length_a   1.000
_cell.length_b   1.000
_cell.length_c   1.000
_cell.angle_alpha   90.00
_cell.angle_beta   90.00
_cell.angle_gamma   90.00
#
_symmetry.space_group_name_H-M   'P 1'
#
loop_
_entity.id
_entity.type
_entity.pdbx_description
1 polymer ?
#
loop_
_entity_poly.entity_id
_entity_poly.type
_entity_poly.pdbx_seq_one_letter_code
_entity_poly.pdbx_strand_id
1 'polypeptide(L)'
;MDTLFHFYEQLFQIQFAFKARLREDRHLGYLEEKDIDPERLASGIPQVSFDDLRMEASPWIDLYGDIAALLIRDTECLAPDNREPQPETILAQALEIFTSKVPLVGSGQPADVTRTASGLVLAPYLQLACEHLMPRITQSAWHRGHCPVCGGAPSFAVVHAEPDFRTLLCSRCNGEWRFRRMGCPFCMERDHQTYYPTESGDYRLYVCEACRRYLKSLDMQESDSERCLPVETLSTVSMDLAAREKGWLFF
;
A
#
# COMPACT_ATOMS: atom_id res chain seq x y z
N MET A 1 12.40 -1.53 -18.18
CA MET A 1 11.04 -1.87 -17.71
C MET A 1 10.90 -3.36 -17.39
N ASP A 2 11.38 -4.25 -18.22
CA ASP A 2 11.26 -5.71 -18.01
C ASP A 2 11.82 -6.21 -16.67
N THR A 3 12.97 -5.68 -16.24
CA THR A 3 13.59 -6.05 -14.95
C THR A 3 12.71 -5.68 -13.74
N LEU A 4 12.06 -4.52 -13.79
CA LEU A 4 11.19 -4.06 -12.70
C LEU A 4 9.92 -4.92 -12.60
N PHE A 5 9.29 -5.22 -13.73
CA PHE A 5 8.13 -6.12 -13.75
C PHE A 5 8.49 -7.51 -13.27
N HIS A 6 9.62 -8.06 -13.69
CA HIS A 6 10.09 -9.36 -13.24
C HIS A 6 10.33 -9.42 -11.72
N PHE A 7 10.96 -8.36 -11.16
CA PHE A 7 11.11 -8.23 -9.70
C PHE A 7 9.77 -8.27 -8.97
N TYR A 8 8.80 -7.46 -9.40
CA TYR A 8 7.49 -7.42 -8.74
C TYR A 8 6.69 -8.71 -8.94
N GLU A 9 6.81 -9.36 -10.08
CA GLU A 9 6.20 -10.67 -10.32
C GLU A 9 6.67 -11.69 -9.28
N GLN A 10 7.99 -11.80 -9.07
CA GLN A 10 8.56 -12.71 -8.09
C GLN A 10 8.17 -12.32 -6.66
N LEU A 11 8.23 -11.02 -6.32
CA LEU A 11 7.80 -10.53 -5.02
C LEU A 11 6.34 -10.91 -4.72
N PHE A 12 5.45 -10.71 -5.68
CA PHE A 12 4.04 -11.06 -5.52
C PHE A 12 3.83 -12.57 -5.41
N GLN A 13 4.58 -13.38 -6.15
CA GLN A 13 4.53 -14.86 -6.03
C GLN A 13 4.94 -15.30 -4.61
N ILE A 14 6.03 -14.77 -4.06
CA ILE A 14 6.49 -15.05 -2.70
C ILE A 14 5.41 -14.64 -1.68
N GLN A 15 4.92 -13.41 -1.77
CA GLN A 15 3.91 -12.88 -0.84
C GLN A 15 2.57 -13.61 -0.95
N PHE A 16 2.15 -13.98 -2.17
CA PHE A 16 0.91 -14.72 -2.40
C PHE A 16 0.97 -16.14 -1.84
N ALA A 17 2.07 -16.85 -2.06
CA ALA A 17 2.29 -18.18 -1.51
C ALA A 17 2.27 -18.15 0.03
N PHE A 18 2.90 -17.16 0.63
CA PHE A 18 2.87 -16.99 2.08
C PHE A 18 1.49 -16.63 2.61
N LYS A 19 0.76 -15.72 1.95
CA LYS A 19 -0.62 -15.37 2.30
C LYS A 19 -1.56 -16.60 2.23
N ALA A 20 -1.37 -17.48 1.25
CA ALA A 20 -2.14 -18.72 1.15
C ALA A 20 -1.91 -19.62 2.37
N ARG A 21 -0.67 -19.80 2.81
CA ARG A 21 -0.35 -20.53 4.06
C ARG A 21 -1.00 -19.91 5.28
N LEU A 22 -0.90 -18.56 5.46
CA LEU A 22 -1.57 -17.87 6.58
C LEU A 22 -3.09 -18.12 6.59
N ARG A 23 -3.71 -18.22 5.41
CA ARG A 23 -5.14 -18.51 5.26
C ARG A 23 -5.46 -19.95 5.63
N GLU A 24 -4.68 -20.93 5.15
CA GLU A 24 -4.83 -22.37 5.46
C GLU A 24 -4.69 -22.61 6.96
N ASP A 25 -3.70 -21.99 7.60
CA ASP A 25 -3.44 -22.06 9.04
C ASP A 25 -4.45 -21.25 9.88
N ARG A 26 -5.38 -20.54 9.24
CA ARG A 26 -6.33 -19.61 9.89
C ARG A 26 -5.64 -18.61 10.84
N HIS A 27 -4.43 -18.19 10.51
CA HIS A 27 -3.60 -17.34 11.37
C HIS A 27 -4.32 -16.06 11.83
N LEU A 28 -5.06 -15.40 10.92
CA LEU A 28 -5.89 -14.24 11.21
C LEU A 28 -7.40 -14.56 11.22
N GLY A 29 -7.77 -15.83 11.39
CA GLY A 29 -9.19 -16.28 11.35
C GLY A 29 -10.06 -15.58 12.38
N TYR A 30 -9.51 -15.15 13.52
CA TYR A 30 -10.25 -14.40 14.54
C TYR A 30 -10.75 -13.02 14.03
N LEU A 31 -10.17 -12.48 12.95
CA LEU A 31 -10.66 -11.24 12.34
C LEU A 31 -12.00 -11.41 11.61
N GLU A 32 -12.37 -12.65 11.24
CA GLU A 32 -13.68 -12.96 10.67
C GLU A 32 -14.82 -12.67 11.66
N GLU A 33 -14.54 -12.88 12.95
CA GLU A 33 -15.48 -12.69 14.05
C GLU A 33 -15.34 -11.33 14.75
N LYS A 34 -14.23 -10.61 14.48
CA LYS A 34 -13.98 -9.30 15.08
C LYS A 34 -14.97 -8.27 14.55
N ASP A 35 -15.77 -7.67 15.43
CA ASP A 35 -16.66 -6.59 15.05
C ASP A 35 -15.90 -5.36 14.55
N ILE A 36 -16.49 -4.69 13.57
CA ILE A 36 -16.02 -3.38 13.15
C ILE A 36 -16.35 -2.37 14.23
N ASP A 37 -15.34 -1.74 14.79
CA ASP A 37 -15.48 -0.74 15.84
C ASP A 37 -15.96 0.60 15.25
N PRO A 38 -17.21 1.01 15.51
CA PRO A 38 -17.78 2.23 14.95
C PRO A 38 -17.14 3.49 15.55
N GLU A 39 -16.63 3.44 16.78
CA GLU A 39 -15.97 4.59 17.43
C GLU A 39 -14.61 4.83 16.80
N ARG A 40 -13.86 3.77 16.50
CA ARG A 40 -12.61 3.87 15.73
C ARG A 40 -12.85 4.46 14.35
N LEU A 41 -13.89 4.02 13.63
CA LEU A 41 -14.23 4.57 12.31
C LEU A 41 -14.58 6.07 12.41
N ALA A 42 -15.43 6.45 13.34
CA ALA A 42 -15.81 7.85 13.54
C ALA A 42 -14.61 8.73 13.90
N SER A 43 -13.70 8.22 14.72
CA SER A 43 -12.48 8.91 15.14
C SER A 43 -11.39 8.91 14.08
N GLY A 44 -11.55 8.19 12.96
CA GLY A 44 -10.54 8.05 11.92
C GLY A 44 -9.37 7.15 12.34
N ILE A 45 -9.60 6.18 13.24
CA ILE A 45 -8.63 5.20 13.69
C ILE A 45 -8.82 3.91 12.89
N PRO A 46 -7.76 3.38 12.25
CA PRO A 46 -7.84 2.12 11.49
C PRO A 46 -8.25 0.94 12.36
N GLN A 47 -8.88 -0.07 11.76
CA GLN A 47 -9.42 -1.23 12.46
C GLN A 47 -8.36 -2.23 12.94
N VAL A 48 -7.15 -2.22 12.35
CA VAL A 48 -6.05 -3.13 12.66
C VAL A 48 -4.93 -2.37 13.35
N SER A 49 -4.42 -2.92 14.44
CA SER A 49 -3.16 -2.57 15.10
C SER A 49 -2.05 -3.55 14.67
N PHE A 50 -0.80 -3.27 15.02
CA PHE A 50 0.31 -4.20 14.75
C PHE A 50 0.13 -5.53 15.49
N ASP A 51 -0.32 -5.48 16.75
CA ASP A 51 -0.55 -6.67 17.58
C ASP A 51 -1.64 -7.58 16.99
N ASP A 52 -2.61 -7.01 16.28
CA ASP A 52 -3.62 -7.78 15.55
C ASP A 52 -3.02 -8.64 14.43
N LEU A 53 -1.78 -8.43 14.00
CA LEU A 53 -1.13 -9.25 12.97
C LEU A 53 -0.54 -10.55 13.54
N ARG A 54 -0.34 -10.62 14.86
CA ARG A 54 0.19 -11.81 15.59
C ARG A 54 1.46 -12.37 14.96
N MET A 55 2.36 -11.50 14.56
CA MET A 55 3.57 -11.90 13.82
C MET A 55 4.49 -12.81 14.63
N GLU A 56 4.54 -12.67 15.96
CA GLU A 56 5.39 -13.50 16.83
C GLU A 56 5.04 -15.00 16.76
N ALA A 57 3.81 -15.35 16.40
CA ALA A 57 3.33 -16.73 16.30
C ALA A 57 3.38 -17.27 14.85
N SER A 58 4.12 -16.63 13.95
CA SER A 58 4.09 -16.92 12.52
C SER A 58 5.49 -17.17 11.95
N PRO A 59 5.63 -18.01 10.89
CA PRO A 59 6.90 -18.28 10.23
C PRO A 59 7.35 -17.15 9.28
N TRP A 60 7.20 -15.90 9.68
CA TRP A 60 7.55 -14.73 8.85
C TRP A 60 9.06 -14.61 8.55
N ILE A 61 9.92 -15.30 9.32
CA ILE A 61 11.38 -15.30 9.11
C ILE A 61 11.73 -15.87 7.74
N ASP A 62 11.08 -16.96 7.33
CA ASP A 62 11.30 -17.55 6.01
C ASP A 62 10.91 -16.55 4.91
N LEU A 63 9.75 -15.90 5.06
CA LEU A 63 9.30 -14.86 4.14
C LEU A 63 10.29 -13.70 4.06
N TYR A 64 10.84 -13.27 5.20
CA TYR A 64 11.88 -12.25 5.24
C TYR A 64 13.12 -12.68 4.44
N GLY A 65 13.59 -13.91 4.65
CA GLY A 65 14.74 -14.47 3.94
C GLY A 65 14.54 -14.48 2.41
N ASP A 66 13.40 -14.95 1.96
CA ASP A 66 13.04 -15.00 0.54
C ASP A 66 13.00 -13.59 -0.09
N ILE A 67 12.39 -12.63 0.60
CA ILE A 67 12.31 -11.23 0.15
C ILE A 67 13.69 -10.57 0.16
N ALA A 68 14.49 -10.77 1.20
CA ALA A 68 15.83 -10.19 1.30
C ALA A 68 16.73 -10.72 0.18
N ALA A 69 16.68 -12.03 -0.11
CA ALA A 69 17.43 -12.64 -1.21
C ALA A 69 17.00 -12.05 -2.57
N LEU A 70 15.70 -11.86 -2.79
CA LEU A 70 15.17 -11.22 -4.00
C LEU A 70 15.68 -9.78 -4.16
N LEU A 71 15.64 -8.97 -3.09
CA LEU A 71 16.11 -7.60 -3.09
C LEU A 71 17.61 -7.51 -3.42
N ILE A 72 18.44 -8.35 -2.79
CA ILE A 72 19.90 -8.38 -3.02
C ILE A 72 20.21 -8.74 -4.48
N ARG A 73 19.46 -9.67 -5.06
CA ARG A 73 19.71 -10.15 -6.43
C ARG A 73 19.27 -9.16 -7.49
N ASP A 74 18.12 -8.53 -7.33
CA ASP A 74 17.42 -7.85 -8.42
C ASP A 74 17.32 -6.33 -8.24
N THR A 75 17.86 -5.77 -7.16
CA THR A 75 17.84 -4.33 -6.89
C THR A 75 19.22 -3.80 -6.50
N GLU A 76 19.37 -2.47 -6.52
CA GLU A 76 20.58 -1.78 -6.02
C GLU A 76 20.52 -1.55 -4.48
N CYS A 77 19.71 -2.33 -3.76
CA CYS A 77 19.68 -2.24 -2.30
C CYS A 77 21.05 -2.55 -1.71
N LEU A 78 21.46 -1.76 -0.73
CA LEU A 78 22.67 -2.02 0.03
C LEU A 78 22.50 -3.31 0.82
N ALA A 79 23.36 -4.31 0.53
CA ALA A 79 23.39 -5.54 1.30
C ALA A 79 23.64 -5.21 2.78
N PRO A 80 23.01 -5.93 3.71
CA PRO A 80 23.30 -5.75 5.13
C PRO A 80 24.78 -6.03 5.42
N ASP A 81 25.36 -5.29 6.36
CA ASP A 81 26.68 -5.61 6.89
C ASP A 81 26.67 -7.07 7.35
N ASN A 82 27.51 -7.89 6.80
CA ASN A 82 27.83 -9.33 7.01
C ASN A 82 27.18 -10.10 8.19
N ARG A 83 26.15 -9.60 8.83
CA ARG A 83 25.40 -10.23 9.92
C ARG A 83 23.94 -10.35 9.53
N GLU A 84 23.40 -11.56 9.60
CA GLU A 84 21.94 -11.75 9.53
C GLU A 84 21.28 -10.94 10.64
N PRO A 85 20.29 -10.09 10.31
CA PRO A 85 19.60 -9.30 11.33
C PRO A 85 18.84 -10.23 12.28
N GLN A 86 18.85 -9.89 13.56
CA GLN A 86 18.13 -10.66 14.57
C GLN A 86 16.60 -10.49 14.36
N PRO A 87 15.80 -11.53 14.64
CA PRO A 87 14.35 -11.48 14.50
C PRO A 87 13.70 -10.27 15.18
N GLU A 88 14.19 -9.91 16.36
CA GLU A 88 13.69 -8.76 17.14
C GLU A 88 13.93 -7.43 16.41
N THR A 89 15.06 -7.32 15.70
CA THR A 89 15.40 -6.13 14.91
C THR A 89 14.44 -5.99 13.72
N ILE A 90 14.13 -7.10 13.05
CA ILE A 90 13.20 -7.13 11.91
C ILE A 90 11.79 -6.74 12.37
N LEU A 91 11.31 -7.32 13.48
CA LEU A 91 10.01 -7.00 14.04
C LEU A 91 9.92 -5.54 14.51
N ALA A 92 10.97 -5.02 15.14
CA ALA A 92 11.02 -3.61 15.56
C ALA A 92 10.95 -2.66 14.35
N GLN A 93 11.65 -2.98 13.25
CA GLN A 93 11.56 -2.22 12.00
C GLN A 93 10.18 -2.34 11.34
N ALA A 94 9.59 -3.53 11.34
CA ALA A 94 8.24 -3.74 10.82
C ALA A 94 7.21 -2.92 11.61
N LEU A 95 7.30 -2.89 12.94
CA LEU A 95 6.46 -2.05 13.81
C LEU A 95 6.65 -0.56 13.52
N GLU A 96 7.89 -0.10 13.39
CA GLU A 96 8.18 1.29 13.03
C GLU A 96 7.56 1.67 11.68
N ILE A 97 7.73 0.83 10.66
CA ILE A 97 7.15 1.03 9.33
C ILE A 97 5.62 1.03 9.40
N PHE A 98 5.04 0.10 10.14
CA PHE A 98 3.59 0.05 10.34
C PHE A 98 3.07 1.33 10.98
N THR A 99 3.73 1.80 12.04
CA THR A 99 3.33 2.99 12.81
C THR A 99 3.52 4.29 12.04
N SER A 100 4.62 4.40 11.28
CA SER A 100 4.94 5.60 10.48
C SER A 100 4.01 5.81 9.31
N LYS A 101 3.19 4.80 8.96
CA LYS A 101 2.24 4.83 7.84
C LYS A 101 2.86 5.11 6.47
N VAL A 102 4.18 4.99 6.34
CA VAL A 102 4.87 5.09 5.05
C VAL A 102 4.56 3.86 4.17
N PRO A 103 4.70 3.96 2.85
CA PRO A 103 4.57 2.79 1.97
C PRO A 103 5.58 1.71 2.31
N LEU A 104 5.24 0.46 1.98
CA LEU A 104 6.13 -0.68 2.18
C LEU A 104 7.30 -0.68 1.18
N VAL A 105 7.17 0.00 0.05
CA VAL A 105 8.18 0.08 -1.03
C VAL A 105 8.45 1.54 -1.39
N GLY A 106 9.72 1.90 -1.45
CA GLY A 106 10.23 3.02 -2.23
C GLY A 106 10.02 4.42 -1.68
N SER A 107 11.05 4.98 -1.04
CA SER A 107 11.21 6.43 -0.82
C SER A 107 12.33 7.06 -1.67
N GLY A 108 12.91 6.32 -2.64
CA GLY A 108 13.92 6.86 -3.57
C GLY A 108 15.32 7.07 -2.98
N GLN A 109 15.58 6.62 -1.76
CA GLN A 109 16.95 6.52 -1.21
C GLN A 109 17.47 5.09 -1.42
N PRO A 110 18.81 4.86 -1.46
CA PRO A 110 19.37 3.53 -1.42
C PRO A 110 18.78 2.81 -0.22
N ALA A 111 17.84 1.91 -0.46
CA ALA A 111 17.12 1.27 0.61
C ALA A 111 18.04 0.22 1.23
N ASP A 112 18.15 0.25 2.54
CA ASP A 112 18.67 -0.85 3.33
C ASP A 112 17.78 -2.08 3.11
N VAL A 113 18.36 -3.20 2.69
CA VAL A 113 17.66 -4.47 2.47
C VAL A 113 16.86 -4.87 3.69
N THR A 114 17.44 -4.73 4.89
CA THR A 114 16.80 -5.13 6.15
C THR A 114 15.51 -4.35 6.36
N ARG A 115 15.57 -3.03 6.22
CA ARG A 115 14.38 -2.18 6.39
C ARG A 115 13.32 -2.43 5.31
N THR A 116 13.75 -2.57 4.05
CA THR A 116 12.83 -2.81 2.95
C THR A 116 12.14 -4.16 3.09
N ALA A 117 12.89 -5.23 3.37
CA ALA A 117 12.33 -6.57 3.57
C ALA A 117 11.39 -6.59 4.78
N SER A 118 11.76 -5.95 5.91
CA SER A 118 10.91 -5.84 7.11
C SER A 118 9.55 -5.19 6.80
N GLY A 119 9.54 -4.19 5.92
CA GLY A 119 8.29 -3.59 5.44
C GLY A 119 7.47 -4.53 4.55
N LEU A 120 8.13 -5.20 3.60
CA LEU A 120 7.47 -6.07 2.63
C LEU A 120 6.88 -7.34 3.26
N VAL A 121 7.44 -7.82 4.39
CA VAL A 121 6.87 -8.91 5.20
C VAL A 121 5.47 -8.58 5.70
N LEU A 122 5.14 -7.31 5.94
CA LEU A 122 3.80 -6.91 6.42
C LEU A 122 2.69 -7.11 5.37
N ALA A 123 3.02 -7.08 4.09
CA ALA A 123 2.02 -7.07 3.03
C ALA A 123 1.04 -8.25 3.08
N PRO A 124 1.47 -9.53 3.17
CA PRO A 124 0.54 -10.67 3.22
C PRO A 124 -0.41 -10.61 4.41
N TYR A 125 0.07 -10.19 5.58
CA TYR A 125 -0.75 -10.06 6.78
C TYR A 125 -1.80 -8.96 6.63
N LEU A 126 -1.38 -7.79 6.16
CA LEU A 126 -2.26 -6.65 5.95
C LEU A 126 -3.30 -6.91 4.85
N GLN A 127 -2.91 -7.61 3.79
CA GLN A 127 -3.82 -8.02 2.72
C GLN A 127 -4.87 -9.01 3.26
N LEU A 128 -4.46 -10.03 4.03
CA LEU A 128 -5.38 -10.98 4.62
C LEU A 128 -6.33 -10.31 5.61
N ALA A 129 -5.82 -9.43 6.48
CA ALA A 129 -6.66 -8.63 7.37
C ALA A 129 -7.65 -7.74 6.61
N CYS A 130 -7.22 -7.18 5.48
CA CYS A 130 -8.08 -6.38 4.61
C CYS A 130 -9.19 -7.21 3.98
N GLU A 131 -8.91 -8.42 3.52
CA GLU A 131 -9.90 -9.34 2.96
C GLU A 131 -11.01 -9.67 3.97
N HIS A 132 -10.69 -9.81 5.26
CA HIS A 132 -11.66 -10.08 6.31
C HIS A 132 -12.50 -8.85 6.72
N LEU A 133 -11.87 -7.68 6.79
CA LEU A 133 -12.49 -6.51 7.42
C LEU A 133 -13.11 -5.53 6.41
N MET A 134 -12.48 -5.31 5.25
CA MET A 134 -12.92 -4.28 4.29
C MET A 134 -14.36 -4.48 3.81
N PRO A 135 -14.85 -5.71 3.51
CA PRO A 135 -16.23 -5.93 3.08
C PRO A 135 -17.29 -5.55 4.14
N ARG A 136 -16.88 -5.48 5.41
CA ARG A 136 -17.76 -5.22 6.55
C ARG A 136 -17.74 -3.74 6.97
N ILE A 137 -16.82 -2.95 6.42
CA ILE A 137 -16.72 -1.51 6.69
C ILE A 137 -17.75 -0.75 5.86
N THR A 138 -18.60 0.02 6.52
CA THR A 138 -19.52 0.94 5.85
C THR A 138 -18.72 2.08 5.23
N GLN A 139 -18.59 2.06 3.90
CA GLN A 139 -17.75 3.00 3.15
C GLN A 139 -18.15 4.47 3.36
N SER A 140 -19.45 4.75 3.54
CA SER A 140 -19.97 6.09 3.81
C SER A 140 -19.64 6.63 5.21
N ALA A 141 -19.18 5.77 6.12
CA ALA A 141 -18.75 6.20 7.46
C ALA A 141 -17.27 6.61 7.49
N TRP A 142 -16.50 6.35 6.44
CA TRP A 142 -15.08 6.65 6.40
C TRP A 142 -14.78 7.82 5.43
N HIS A 143 -14.37 8.96 5.98
CA HIS A 143 -14.08 10.17 5.21
C HIS A 143 -12.60 10.60 5.30
N ARG A 144 -11.70 9.66 5.52
CA ARG A 144 -10.27 9.90 5.69
C ARG A 144 -9.49 9.55 4.43
N GLY A 145 -8.34 10.18 4.24
CA GLY A 145 -7.46 9.93 3.12
C GLY A 145 -6.54 8.71 3.29
N HIS A 146 -6.60 8.02 4.43
CA HIS A 146 -5.85 6.80 4.71
C HIS A 146 -6.78 5.59 4.81
N CYS A 147 -6.21 4.40 4.69
CA CYS A 147 -6.96 3.14 4.66
C CYS A 147 -7.70 2.87 5.98
N PRO A 148 -9.01 2.53 5.96
CA PRO A 148 -9.77 2.24 7.18
C PRO A 148 -9.32 0.94 7.87
N VAL A 149 -8.67 0.03 7.17
CA VAL A 149 -8.17 -1.22 7.76
C VAL A 149 -6.81 -1.02 8.40
N CYS A 150 -5.78 -0.63 7.66
CA CYS A 150 -4.39 -0.61 8.14
C CYS A 150 -3.78 0.79 8.32
N GLY A 151 -4.51 1.84 7.98
CA GLY A 151 -4.02 3.22 8.07
C GLY A 151 -3.00 3.63 6.99
N GLY A 152 -2.70 2.75 6.04
CA GLY A 152 -1.76 3.06 4.95
C GLY A 152 -2.26 4.20 4.06
N ALA A 153 -1.32 4.97 3.51
CA ALA A 153 -1.62 6.02 2.55
C ALA A 153 -2.04 5.43 1.18
N PRO A 154 -2.79 6.16 0.35
CA PRO A 154 -3.13 5.69 -0.98
C PRO A 154 -1.94 5.76 -1.93
N SER A 155 -1.74 4.71 -2.75
CA SER A 155 -0.75 4.69 -3.85
C SER A 155 -1.37 5.02 -5.20
N PHE A 156 -2.68 4.80 -5.35
CA PHE A 156 -3.38 4.94 -6.61
C PHE A 156 -4.84 5.35 -6.36
N ALA A 157 -5.50 5.89 -7.37
CA ALA A 157 -6.91 6.21 -7.33
C ALA A 157 -7.63 5.79 -8.61
N VAL A 158 -8.93 5.55 -8.51
CA VAL A 158 -9.82 5.38 -9.65
C VAL A 158 -10.86 6.50 -9.60
N VAL A 159 -10.95 7.26 -10.68
CA VAL A 159 -11.95 8.29 -10.86
C VAL A 159 -13.10 7.70 -11.67
N HIS A 160 -14.27 7.59 -11.07
CA HIS A 160 -15.46 7.03 -11.71
C HIS A 160 -16.23 8.11 -12.50
N ALA A 161 -17.07 7.66 -13.44
CA ALA A 161 -17.96 8.56 -14.19
C ALA A 161 -18.98 9.26 -13.26
N GLU A 162 -19.39 8.59 -12.17
CA GLU A 162 -20.21 9.19 -11.12
C GLU A 162 -19.48 10.32 -10.40
N PRO A 163 -20.09 11.51 -10.22
CA PRO A 163 -19.36 12.73 -9.88
C PRO A 163 -18.90 12.83 -8.42
N ASP A 164 -19.41 12.03 -7.50
CA ASP A 164 -19.33 12.35 -6.07
C ASP A 164 -18.10 11.78 -5.35
N PHE A 165 -17.47 10.73 -5.87
CA PHE A 165 -16.33 10.09 -5.22
C PHE A 165 -15.29 9.55 -6.20
N ARG A 166 -14.15 9.20 -5.68
CA ARG A 166 -13.14 8.35 -6.29
C ARG A 166 -12.79 7.21 -5.33
N THR A 167 -12.33 6.10 -5.85
CA THR A 167 -11.79 5.00 -5.06
C THR A 167 -10.30 5.19 -4.87
N LEU A 168 -9.82 5.03 -3.64
CA LEU A 168 -8.39 5.04 -3.31
C LEU A 168 -7.93 3.61 -3.06
N LEU A 169 -6.72 3.27 -3.55
CA LEU A 169 -6.05 1.99 -3.32
C LEU A 169 -4.96 2.15 -2.26
N CYS A 170 -4.98 1.30 -1.25
CA CYS A 170 -3.97 1.31 -0.20
C CYS A 170 -2.60 0.81 -0.68
N SER A 171 -1.54 1.55 -0.38
CA SER A 171 -0.16 1.17 -0.71
C SER A 171 0.37 -0.05 0.05
N ARG A 172 -0.36 -0.56 1.05
CA ARG A 172 0.10 -1.63 1.95
C ARG A 172 -0.72 -2.91 1.84
N CYS A 173 -2.05 -2.79 1.91
CA CYS A 173 -2.95 -3.93 1.96
C CYS A 173 -3.77 -4.12 0.69
N ASN A 174 -3.60 -3.28 -0.31
CA ASN A 174 -4.39 -3.24 -1.55
C ASN A 174 -5.91 -3.07 -1.30
N GLY A 175 -6.30 -2.65 -0.11
CA GLY A 175 -7.69 -2.34 0.19
C GLY A 175 -8.16 -1.08 -0.52
N GLU A 176 -9.41 -1.09 -0.95
CA GLU A 176 -10.02 0.00 -1.69
C GLU A 176 -11.08 0.68 -0.84
N TRP A 177 -11.10 2.03 -0.83
CA TRP A 177 -12.13 2.78 -0.11
C TRP A 177 -12.55 4.04 -0.85
N ARG A 178 -13.78 4.47 -0.59
CA ARG A 178 -14.32 5.71 -1.15
C ARG A 178 -13.71 6.94 -0.51
N PHE A 179 -13.39 7.90 -1.34
CA PHE A 179 -12.95 9.22 -0.92
C PHE A 179 -13.60 10.29 -1.79
N ARG A 180 -13.78 11.49 -1.26
CA ARG A 180 -14.34 12.60 -2.05
C ARG A 180 -13.56 12.79 -3.36
N ARG A 181 -14.27 13.12 -4.42
CA ARG A 181 -13.67 13.30 -5.75
C ARG A 181 -12.59 14.39 -5.77
N MET A 182 -12.87 15.54 -5.16
CA MET A 182 -11.95 16.66 -5.06
C MET A 182 -11.32 16.72 -3.66
N GLY A 183 -10.07 17.14 -3.61
CA GLY A 183 -9.32 17.29 -2.36
C GLY A 183 -8.16 16.28 -2.21
N CYS A 184 -7.12 16.71 -1.55
CA CYS A 184 -5.92 15.93 -1.31
C CYS A 184 -6.15 14.86 -0.22
N PRO A 185 -5.90 13.57 -0.46
CA PRO A 185 -6.05 12.55 0.58
C PRO A 185 -4.93 12.63 1.64
N PHE A 186 -3.83 13.29 1.35
CA PHE A 186 -2.68 13.37 2.26
C PHE A 186 -2.79 14.49 3.30
N CYS A 187 -3.21 15.68 2.90
CA CYS A 187 -3.36 16.84 3.80
C CYS A 187 -4.80 17.33 3.96
N MET A 188 -5.76 16.69 3.27
CA MET A 188 -7.18 17.02 3.29
C MET A 188 -7.54 18.39 2.69
N GLU A 189 -6.57 19.10 2.10
CA GLU A 189 -6.79 20.38 1.41
C GLU A 189 -7.71 20.19 0.18
N ARG A 190 -8.56 21.19 -0.12
CA ARG A 190 -9.57 21.10 -1.17
C ARG A 190 -9.23 21.91 -2.42
N ASP A 191 -8.61 23.06 -2.25
CA ASP A 191 -8.54 24.10 -3.29
C ASP A 191 -7.20 24.14 -4.04
N HIS A 192 -6.18 23.42 -3.57
CA HIS A 192 -4.82 23.46 -4.11
C HIS A 192 -4.43 22.18 -4.85
N GLN A 193 -5.37 21.61 -5.61
CA GLN A 193 -5.10 20.47 -6.45
C GLN A 193 -5.14 20.82 -7.94
N THR A 194 -4.11 20.38 -8.65
CA THR A 194 -4.05 20.39 -10.12
C THR A 194 -3.84 18.96 -10.60
N TYR A 195 -4.19 18.66 -11.84
CA TYR A 195 -3.89 17.37 -12.44
C TYR A 195 -3.26 17.53 -13.83
N TYR A 196 -2.45 16.56 -14.19
CA TYR A 196 -1.82 16.43 -15.52
C TYR A 196 -2.29 15.12 -16.14
N PRO A 197 -3.02 15.15 -17.27
CA PRO A 197 -3.41 13.94 -17.99
C PRO A 197 -2.21 13.34 -18.73
N THR A 198 -2.23 12.02 -18.95
CA THR A 198 -1.34 11.37 -19.92
C THR A 198 -1.80 11.67 -21.34
N GLU A 199 -0.93 11.41 -22.34
CA GLU A 199 -1.28 11.60 -23.76
C GLU A 199 -2.47 10.72 -24.19
N SER A 200 -2.61 9.51 -23.63
CA SER A 200 -3.74 8.61 -23.87
C SER A 200 -5.05 9.12 -23.25
N GLY A 201 -4.96 9.97 -22.21
CA GLY A 201 -6.08 10.44 -21.44
C GLY A 201 -6.60 9.47 -20.37
N ASP A 202 -6.10 8.21 -20.33
CA ASP A 202 -6.56 7.18 -19.41
C ASP A 202 -6.12 7.44 -17.97
N TYR A 203 -4.95 8.08 -17.80
CA TYR A 203 -4.40 8.34 -16.48
C TYR A 203 -4.24 9.83 -16.22
N ARG A 204 -4.30 10.19 -14.93
CA ARG A 204 -4.03 11.53 -14.45
C ARG A 204 -3.09 11.49 -13.25
N LEU A 205 -2.17 12.46 -13.22
CA LEU A 205 -1.33 12.73 -12.06
C LEU A 205 -1.93 13.92 -11.30
N TYR A 206 -2.60 13.65 -10.19
CA TYR A 206 -3.05 14.70 -9.27
C TYR A 206 -1.89 15.16 -8.41
N VAL A 207 -1.67 16.46 -8.31
CA VAL A 207 -0.65 17.08 -7.47
C VAL A 207 -1.30 18.06 -6.49
N CYS A 208 -0.77 18.15 -5.29
CA CYS A 208 -1.25 19.07 -4.26
C CYS A 208 -0.17 20.11 -3.96
N GLU A 209 -0.44 21.36 -4.27
CA GLU A 209 0.49 22.48 -4.03
C GLU A 209 0.74 22.71 -2.52
N ALA A 210 -0.26 22.43 -1.68
CA ALA A 210 -0.15 22.64 -0.23
C ALA A 210 0.82 21.67 0.46
N CYS A 211 0.77 20.37 0.12
CA CYS A 211 1.63 19.36 0.77
C CYS A 211 2.73 18.80 -0.14
N ARG A 212 2.80 19.26 -1.39
CA ARG A 212 3.79 18.84 -2.39
C ARG A 212 3.76 17.36 -2.74
N ARG A 213 2.64 16.67 -2.49
CA ARG A 213 2.44 15.24 -2.78
C ARG A 213 1.62 15.04 -4.04
N TYR A 214 1.82 13.88 -4.67
CA TYR A 214 1.06 13.47 -5.85
C TYR A 214 0.34 12.15 -5.65
N LEU A 215 -0.68 11.92 -6.49
CA LEU A 215 -1.44 10.68 -6.55
C LEU A 215 -1.74 10.36 -8.02
N LYS A 216 -1.36 9.18 -8.46
CA LYS A 216 -1.72 8.65 -9.78
C LYS A 216 -3.16 8.18 -9.77
N SER A 217 -3.86 8.36 -10.87
CA SER A 217 -5.23 7.87 -11.02
C SER A 217 -5.51 7.34 -12.41
N LEU A 218 -6.40 6.36 -12.46
CA LEU A 218 -7.08 5.90 -13.66
C LEU A 218 -8.40 6.66 -13.81
N ASP A 219 -8.69 7.17 -15.00
CA ASP A 219 -9.97 7.75 -15.34
C ASP A 219 -10.84 6.65 -15.98
N MET A 220 -11.70 6.02 -15.19
CA MET A 220 -12.43 4.83 -15.59
C MET A 220 -13.58 5.21 -16.51
N GLN A 221 -13.55 4.70 -17.74
CA GLN A 221 -14.67 4.78 -18.67
C GLN A 221 -15.62 3.60 -18.41
N GLU A 222 -16.88 3.71 -18.80
CA GLU A 222 -17.91 2.65 -18.61
C GLU A 222 -17.52 1.29 -19.24
N SER A 223 -16.60 1.28 -20.20
CA SER A 223 -16.11 0.09 -20.90
C SER A 223 -14.92 -0.61 -20.22
N ASP A 224 -14.35 -0.05 -19.16
CA ASP A 224 -13.18 -0.59 -18.49
C ASP A 224 -13.58 -1.71 -17.53
N SER A 225 -13.69 -2.91 -18.07
CA SER A 225 -13.86 -4.13 -17.29
C SER A 225 -12.61 -4.41 -16.46
N GLU A 226 -12.79 -4.80 -15.20
CA GLU A 226 -11.88 -5.47 -14.27
C GLU A 226 -10.36 -5.21 -14.46
N ARG A 227 -9.91 -4.01 -14.19
CA ARG A 227 -8.48 -3.70 -14.11
C ARG A 227 -7.93 -4.06 -12.72
N CYS A 228 -6.77 -4.73 -12.71
CA CYS A 228 -6.07 -5.04 -11.46
C CYS A 228 -5.28 -3.81 -10.96
N LEU A 229 -5.82 -3.05 -10.02
CA LEU A 229 -5.24 -1.78 -9.57
C LEU A 229 -3.80 -1.87 -9.04
N PRO A 230 -3.38 -2.94 -8.33
CA PRO A 230 -1.96 -3.12 -8.01
C PRO A 230 -1.05 -3.20 -9.25
N VAL A 231 -1.51 -3.83 -10.33
CA VAL A 231 -0.78 -3.87 -11.62
C VAL A 231 -0.77 -2.50 -12.28
N GLU A 232 -1.89 -1.77 -12.26
CA GLU A 232 -1.99 -0.40 -12.77
C GLU A 232 -1.01 0.54 -12.05
N THR A 233 -0.81 0.35 -10.76
CA THR A 233 0.18 1.11 -9.98
C THR A 233 1.60 0.90 -10.52
N LEU A 234 1.94 -0.32 -10.96
CA LEU A 234 3.26 -0.64 -11.53
C LEU A 234 3.39 -0.18 -12.98
N SER A 235 2.36 -0.36 -13.81
CA SER A 235 2.39 0.04 -15.22
C SER A 235 2.57 1.56 -15.41
N THR A 236 2.24 2.34 -14.38
CA THR A 236 2.34 3.80 -14.36
C THR A 236 3.57 4.33 -13.61
N VAL A 237 4.62 3.52 -13.42
CA VAL A 237 5.85 3.95 -12.71
C VAL A 237 6.57 5.13 -13.40
N SER A 238 6.43 5.27 -14.72
CA SER A 238 6.94 6.43 -15.45
C SER A 238 6.35 7.76 -14.96
N MET A 239 5.11 7.74 -14.48
CA MET A 239 4.49 8.92 -13.87
C MET A 239 5.13 9.28 -12.53
N ASP A 240 5.58 8.27 -11.76
CA ASP A 240 6.32 8.50 -10.52
C ASP A 240 7.67 9.17 -10.77
N LEU A 241 8.39 8.74 -11.81
CA LEU A 241 9.65 9.35 -12.21
C LEU A 241 9.45 10.80 -12.65
N ALA A 242 8.48 11.06 -13.52
CA ALA A 242 8.16 12.41 -13.98
C ALA A 242 7.71 13.34 -12.83
N ALA A 243 6.96 12.81 -11.86
CA ALA A 243 6.56 13.56 -10.69
C ALA A 243 7.76 13.96 -9.82
N ARG A 244 8.69 13.03 -9.57
CA ARG A 244 9.92 13.25 -8.79
C ARG A 244 10.84 14.27 -9.45
N GLU A 245 11.03 14.21 -10.77
CA GLU A 245 11.82 15.18 -11.53
C GLU A 245 11.28 16.61 -11.35
N LYS A 246 9.96 16.76 -11.16
CA LYS A 246 9.29 18.04 -10.87
C LYS A 246 9.28 18.40 -9.39
N GLY A 247 9.89 17.61 -8.52
CA GLY A 247 9.98 17.84 -7.08
C GLY A 247 8.70 17.51 -6.31
N TRP A 248 7.80 16.69 -6.89
CA TRP A 248 6.65 16.16 -6.15
C TRP A 248 7.05 14.94 -5.31
N LEU A 249 6.49 14.85 -4.11
CA LEU A 249 6.76 13.77 -3.17
C LEU A 249 5.74 12.64 -3.34
N PHE A 250 6.21 11.41 -3.29
CA PHE A 250 5.32 10.25 -3.30
C PHE A 250 4.61 10.09 -1.95
N PHE A 251 5.33 10.29 -0.83
CA PHE A 251 4.80 10.28 0.55
C PHE A 251 5.60 11.21 1.46
#